data_8d991e11e0c6803783e3987fc4ceb8da
#
_entry.id   8d991e11e0c6803783e3987fc4ceb8da
#
_cell.length_a   1.000
_cell.length_b   1.000
_cell.length_c   1.000
_cell.angle_alpha   90.00
_cell.angle_beta   90.00
_cell.angle_gamma   90.00
#
_symmetry.space_group_name_H-M   'P 1'
#
loop_
_entity.id
_entity.type
_entity.pdbx_description
1 polymer ?
#
loop_
_entity_poly.entity_id
_entity_poly.type
_entity_poly.pdbx_seq_one_letter_code
_entity_poly.pdbx_strand_id
1 'polypeptide(L)'
;MEGAQEICHLIKPTEGEPGRTVLDQEIPAKSGKNVPLPQGRNTEISEDGTQLLASIAGSVEFTGRSFQVKPVLEISGNVDFSTGDLDFLGDINICGNVLSGFTVRAMGNIHIAGVVEAGSTIEAGGDLAVVKGILGDGTTTVQVHRSIFSKYVENATISVRENLQTDCIIGSSIYCGGEVLVQSGRGVIMGGRVWDPAPATCAPGAPPAAAASSPPWPA
;
A
#
# COMPACT_ATOMS: atom_id res chain seq x y z
N MET A 1 -11.70 7.22 2.19
CA MET A 1 -13.02 7.37 1.53
C MET A 1 -14.08 6.86 2.48
N GLU A 2 -15.06 7.67 2.75
CA GLU A 2 -16.24 7.36 3.55
C GLU A 2 -16.99 6.18 2.93
N GLY A 3 -17.58 5.32 3.76
CA GLY A 3 -18.21 4.08 3.35
C GLY A 3 -19.31 4.26 2.29
N ALA A 4 -19.58 3.18 1.56
CA ALA A 4 -20.59 3.03 0.54
C ALA A 4 -20.24 3.57 -0.86
N GLN A 5 -19.04 3.24 -1.38
CA GLN A 5 -18.80 3.41 -2.80
C GLN A 5 -19.51 2.32 -3.60
N GLU A 6 -20.23 2.70 -4.65
CA GLU A 6 -20.92 1.78 -5.56
C GLU A 6 -19.89 0.94 -6.35
N ILE A 7 -20.06 -0.39 -6.33
CA ILE A 7 -19.25 -1.35 -7.08
C ILE A 7 -19.93 -1.71 -8.39
N CYS A 8 -21.23 -2.01 -8.35
CA CYS A 8 -22.01 -2.30 -9.54
C CYS A 8 -23.49 -1.96 -9.33
N HIS A 9 -24.19 -1.71 -10.43
CA HIS A 9 -25.60 -1.39 -10.50
C HIS A 9 -26.38 -2.48 -11.24
N LEU A 10 -27.53 -2.88 -10.66
CA LEU A 10 -28.44 -3.84 -11.28
C LEU A 10 -29.47 -3.10 -12.15
N ILE A 11 -29.44 -3.34 -13.43
CA ILE A 11 -30.49 -2.89 -14.35
C ILE A 11 -31.60 -3.94 -14.33
N LYS A 12 -32.79 -3.56 -13.87
CA LYS A 12 -33.95 -4.47 -13.82
C LYS A 12 -34.34 -4.86 -15.24
N PRO A 13 -34.73 -6.14 -15.45
CA PRO A 13 -35.20 -6.57 -16.76
C PRO A 13 -36.51 -5.84 -17.12
N THR A 14 -36.65 -5.55 -18.41
CA THR A 14 -37.91 -5.01 -18.97
C THR A 14 -38.85 -6.14 -19.34
N GLU A 15 -40.15 -5.86 -19.33
CA GLU A 15 -41.11 -6.71 -19.98
C GLU A 15 -40.85 -6.65 -21.50
N GLY A 16 -40.68 -7.81 -22.11
CA GLY A 16 -40.42 -7.86 -23.57
C GLY A 16 -41.61 -7.33 -24.36
N GLU A 17 -41.41 -6.98 -25.62
CA GLU A 17 -42.50 -6.61 -26.53
C GLU A 17 -43.09 -7.86 -27.19
N PRO A 18 -44.43 -7.99 -27.28
CA PRO A 18 -45.05 -9.10 -27.98
C PRO A 18 -44.73 -9.03 -29.46
N GLY A 19 -44.40 -10.16 -30.03
CA GLY A 19 -44.20 -10.32 -31.47
C GLY A 19 -45.51 -10.68 -32.19
N ARG A 20 -45.51 -10.61 -33.54
CA ARG A 20 -46.60 -11.10 -34.39
C ARG A 20 -46.08 -12.10 -35.39
N THR A 21 -46.85 -13.15 -35.62
CA THR A 21 -46.60 -14.12 -36.68
C THR A 21 -47.00 -13.51 -38.04
N VAL A 22 -46.59 -14.16 -39.13
CA VAL A 22 -47.02 -13.80 -40.51
C VAL A 22 -48.51 -13.96 -40.75
N LEU A 23 -49.24 -14.65 -39.83
CA LEU A 23 -50.69 -14.82 -39.85
C LEU A 23 -51.40 -13.87 -38.86
N ASP A 24 -50.69 -12.79 -38.43
CA ASP A 24 -51.17 -11.76 -37.51
C ASP A 24 -51.56 -12.28 -36.11
N GLN A 25 -51.05 -13.45 -35.70
CA GLN A 25 -51.22 -13.98 -34.36
C GLN A 25 -50.17 -13.38 -33.44
N GLU A 26 -50.61 -12.95 -32.24
CA GLU A 26 -49.72 -12.38 -31.26
C GLU A 26 -48.87 -13.47 -30.57
N ILE A 27 -47.56 -13.26 -30.53
CA ILE A 27 -46.63 -14.10 -29.77
C ILE A 27 -46.36 -13.39 -28.43
N PRO A 28 -46.69 -14.00 -27.26
CA PRO A 28 -46.45 -13.35 -26.00
C PRO A 28 -44.97 -13.10 -25.74
N ALA A 29 -44.64 -11.94 -25.22
CA ALA A 29 -43.29 -11.56 -24.82
C ALA A 29 -42.76 -12.50 -23.75
N LYS A 30 -41.45 -12.81 -23.78
CA LYS A 30 -40.75 -13.41 -22.65
C LYS A 30 -40.19 -12.30 -21.76
N SER A 31 -40.66 -12.24 -20.52
CA SER A 31 -40.09 -11.36 -19.53
C SER A 31 -38.64 -11.72 -19.26
N GLY A 32 -37.78 -10.72 -19.10
CA GLY A 32 -36.38 -10.91 -18.69
C GLY A 32 -36.27 -11.55 -17.32
N LYS A 33 -35.17 -12.23 -17.05
CA LYS A 33 -34.91 -12.85 -15.73
C LYS A 33 -34.17 -11.89 -14.83
N ASN A 34 -34.61 -11.77 -13.58
CA ASN A 34 -33.84 -11.09 -12.56
C ASN A 34 -32.54 -11.86 -12.27
N VAL A 35 -31.41 -11.14 -12.32
CA VAL A 35 -30.10 -11.66 -11.93
C VAL A 35 -29.82 -11.15 -10.51
N PRO A 36 -29.44 -12.01 -9.55
CA PRO A 36 -29.04 -11.54 -8.23
C PRO A 36 -27.74 -10.73 -8.31
N LEU A 37 -27.61 -9.71 -7.48
CA LEU A 37 -26.38 -8.96 -7.34
C LEU A 37 -25.23 -9.89 -6.89
N PRO A 38 -24.03 -9.79 -7.49
CA PRO A 38 -22.90 -10.68 -7.21
C PRO A 38 -22.21 -10.29 -5.88
N GLN A 39 -22.92 -10.40 -4.77
CA GLN A 39 -22.45 -10.08 -3.43
C GLN A 39 -21.35 -11.04 -2.96
N GLY A 40 -20.29 -10.51 -2.33
CA GLY A 40 -19.21 -11.27 -1.73
C GLY A 40 -18.74 -10.68 -0.42
N ARG A 41 -17.46 -10.91 -0.09
CA ARG A 41 -16.89 -10.44 1.18
C ARG A 41 -16.74 -8.92 1.17
N ASN A 42 -17.13 -8.27 2.28
CA ASN A 42 -17.04 -6.81 2.48
C ASN A 42 -17.82 -6.02 1.43
N THR A 43 -18.95 -6.55 0.98
CA THR A 43 -19.90 -5.87 0.11
C THR A 43 -21.29 -5.92 0.69
N GLU A 44 -22.07 -4.87 0.52
CA GLU A 44 -23.46 -4.75 0.99
C GLU A 44 -24.38 -4.37 -0.17
N ILE A 45 -25.61 -4.86 -0.11
CA ILE A 45 -26.64 -4.51 -1.07
C ILE A 45 -27.37 -3.27 -0.52
N SER A 46 -27.57 -2.26 -1.38
CA SER A 46 -28.32 -1.04 -1.02
C SER A 46 -29.75 -1.38 -0.59
N GLU A 47 -30.39 -0.52 0.19
CA GLU A 47 -31.78 -0.68 0.66
C GLU A 47 -32.76 -0.89 -0.51
N ASP A 48 -32.50 -0.28 -1.67
CA ASP A 48 -33.30 -0.42 -2.89
C ASP A 48 -33.07 -1.76 -3.63
N GLY A 49 -32.08 -2.56 -3.22
CA GLY A 49 -31.72 -3.82 -3.86
C GLY A 49 -31.18 -3.67 -5.29
N THR A 50 -30.76 -2.48 -5.70
CA THR A 50 -30.29 -2.21 -7.06
C THR A 50 -28.79 -1.97 -7.18
N GLN A 51 -28.10 -1.69 -6.07
CA GLN A 51 -26.68 -1.40 -6.05
C GLN A 51 -25.94 -2.34 -5.10
N LEU A 52 -24.71 -2.69 -5.48
CA LEU A 52 -23.75 -3.35 -4.61
C LEU A 52 -22.73 -2.31 -4.15
N LEU A 53 -22.59 -2.16 -2.85
CA LEU A 53 -21.76 -1.15 -2.20
C LEU A 53 -20.58 -1.82 -1.51
N ALA A 54 -19.44 -1.11 -1.41
CA ALA A 54 -18.32 -1.53 -0.59
C ALA A 54 -18.59 -1.21 0.89
N SER A 55 -18.47 -2.21 1.78
CA SER A 55 -18.61 -2.00 3.24
C SER A 55 -17.35 -1.42 3.88
N ILE A 56 -16.19 -1.58 3.21
CA ILE A 56 -14.88 -1.09 3.68
C ILE A 56 -14.13 -0.44 2.53
N ALA A 57 -13.16 0.42 2.87
CA ALA A 57 -12.18 0.90 1.89
C ALA A 57 -11.23 -0.23 1.50
N GLY A 58 -10.92 -0.37 0.21
CA GLY A 58 -10.07 -1.45 -0.25
C GLY A 58 -10.01 -1.61 -1.76
N SER A 59 -9.33 -2.67 -2.19
CA SER A 59 -9.26 -3.11 -3.58
C SER A 59 -10.44 -4.01 -3.92
N VAL A 60 -11.15 -3.69 -5.02
CA VAL A 60 -12.28 -4.49 -5.51
C VAL A 60 -11.77 -5.58 -6.44
N GLU A 61 -12.10 -6.83 -6.13
CA GLU A 61 -11.74 -8.00 -6.94
C GLU A 61 -13.00 -8.76 -7.37
N PHE A 62 -13.08 -9.12 -8.65
CA PHE A 62 -14.14 -9.97 -9.17
C PHE A 62 -13.67 -11.41 -9.31
N THR A 63 -14.29 -12.32 -8.58
CA THR A 63 -13.92 -13.76 -8.54
C THR A 63 -14.65 -14.60 -9.61
N GLY A 64 -15.23 -13.96 -10.64
CA GLY A 64 -16.02 -14.62 -11.68
C GLY A 64 -17.49 -14.90 -11.30
N ARG A 65 -17.85 -14.81 -10.00
CA ARG A 65 -19.21 -14.99 -9.50
C ARG A 65 -19.65 -13.90 -8.54
N SER A 66 -18.73 -13.30 -7.79
CA SER A 66 -19.00 -12.27 -6.79
C SER A 66 -17.89 -11.25 -6.74
N PHE A 67 -18.22 -10.03 -6.33
CA PHE A 67 -17.26 -9.00 -5.98
C PHE A 67 -16.85 -9.16 -4.50
N GLN A 68 -15.57 -8.96 -4.22
CA GLN A 68 -15.06 -8.85 -2.86
C GLN A 68 -14.18 -7.61 -2.72
N VAL A 69 -14.20 -6.98 -1.55
CA VAL A 69 -13.31 -5.86 -1.24
C VAL A 69 -12.26 -6.33 -0.26
N LYS A 70 -10.99 -6.19 -0.64
CA LYS A 70 -9.83 -6.52 0.18
C LYS A 70 -9.20 -5.24 0.74
N PRO A 71 -8.95 -5.16 2.07
CA PRO A 71 -8.26 -4.00 2.65
C PRO A 71 -6.77 -3.94 2.29
N VAL A 72 -6.25 -4.94 1.60
CA VAL A 72 -4.85 -5.06 1.19
C VAL A 72 -4.73 -5.08 -0.32
N LEU A 73 -3.87 -4.22 -0.86
CA LEU A 73 -3.49 -4.23 -2.28
C LEU A 73 -2.29 -5.15 -2.45
N GLU A 74 -2.45 -6.23 -3.21
CA GLU A 74 -1.38 -7.18 -3.50
C GLU A 74 -0.78 -6.95 -4.89
N ILE A 75 0.52 -6.67 -4.96
CA ILE A 75 1.30 -6.56 -6.19
C ILE A 75 2.20 -7.79 -6.30
N SER A 76 1.88 -8.70 -7.22
CA SER A 76 2.59 -9.98 -7.38
C SER A 76 4.01 -9.84 -7.95
N GLY A 77 4.35 -8.68 -8.52
CA GLY A 77 5.64 -8.39 -9.14
C GLY A 77 6.28 -7.13 -8.58
N ASN A 78 6.99 -6.43 -9.44
CA ASN A 78 7.62 -5.14 -9.12
C ASN A 78 6.62 -3.99 -9.27
N VAL A 79 6.93 -2.88 -8.59
CA VAL A 79 6.37 -1.57 -8.93
C VAL A 79 7.28 -0.99 -10.02
N ASP A 80 6.76 -0.92 -11.23
CA ASP A 80 7.45 -0.52 -12.44
C ASP A 80 6.52 0.23 -13.41
N PHE A 81 6.96 0.48 -14.65
CA PHE A 81 6.16 1.18 -15.67
C PHE A 81 4.82 0.51 -15.99
N SER A 82 4.66 -0.78 -15.72
CA SER A 82 3.39 -1.48 -15.94
C SER A 82 2.40 -1.28 -14.79
N THR A 83 2.90 -1.10 -13.59
CA THR A 83 2.12 -0.88 -12.37
C THR A 83 1.85 0.62 -12.16
N GLY A 84 2.85 1.47 -12.47
CA GLY A 84 2.83 2.91 -12.18
C GLY A 84 3.00 3.21 -10.69
N ASP A 85 2.77 4.48 -10.34
CA ASP A 85 2.74 4.92 -8.96
C ASP A 85 1.53 4.34 -8.22
N LEU A 86 1.72 3.99 -6.96
CA LEU A 86 0.68 3.41 -6.12
C LEU A 86 0.23 4.42 -5.05
N ASP A 87 -1.08 4.60 -4.95
CA ASP A 87 -1.73 5.37 -3.87
C ASP A 87 -2.94 4.58 -3.37
N PHE A 88 -2.88 4.11 -2.12
CA PHE A 88 -3.89 3.22 -1.58
C PHE A 88 -4.26 3.56 -0.12
N LEU A 89 -5.56 3.49 0.19
CA LEU A 89 -6.09 3.83 1.52
C LEU A 89 -5.90 2.72 2.58
N GLY A 90 -5.52 1.51 2.18
CA GLY A 90 -5.27 0.38 3.08
C GLY A 90 -3.80 -0.02 3.12
N ASP A 91 -3.55 -1.30 3.34
CA ASP A 91 -2.22 -1.89 3.34
C ASP A 91 -1.77 -2.26 1.92
N ILE A 92 -0.48 -2.14 1.63
CA ILE A 92 0.12 -2.56 0.35
C ILE A 92 1.13 -3.69 0.61
N ASN A 93 1.02 -4.77 -0.16
CA ASN A 93 1.96 -5.88 -0.16
C ASN A 93 2.59 -6.06 -1.55
N ILE A 94 3.90 -5.81 -1.66
CA ILE A 94 4.67 -5.89 -2.90
C ILE A 94 5.58 -7.12 -2.82
N CYS A 95 5.33 -8.13 -3.68
CA CYS A 95 6.16 -9.35 -3.73
C CYS A 95 7.51 -9.15 -4.42
N GLY A 96 7.69 -8.05 -5.15
CA GLY A 96 8.91 -7.70 -5.87
C GLY A 96 9.64 -6.49 -5.30
N ASN A 97 10.31 -5.76 -6.19
CA ASN A 97 11.03 -4.52 -5.90
C ASN A 97 10.16 -3.30 -6.21
N VAL A 98 10.51 -2.18 -5.60
CA VAL A 98 10.10 -0.85 -6.09
C VAL A 98 11.24 -0.31 -6.93
N LEU A 99 11.02 -0.20 -8.24
CA LEU A 99 12.05 0.26 -9.16
C LEU A 99 12.27 1.77 -9.05
N SER A 100 13.36 2.22 -9.63
CA SER A 100 13.82 3.62 -9.58
C SER A 100 12.75 4.60 -10.07
N GLY A 101 12.51 5.66 -9.30
CA GLY A 101 11.66 6.79 -9.66
C GLY A 101 10.16 6.60 -9.39
N PHE A 102 9.74 5.46 -8.85
CA PHE A 102 8.32 5.21 -8.52
C PHE A 102 7.96 5.66 -7.11
N THR A 103 6.69 6.06 -6.96
CA THR A 103 6.10 6.48 -5.70
C THR A 103 5.12 5.42 -5.19
N VAL A 104 5.24 5.05 -3.92
CA VAL A 104 4.30 4.15 -3.23
C VAL A 104 3.76 4.84 -1.98
N ARG A 105 2.46 5.08 -1.94
CA ARG A 105 1.76 5.68 -0.81
C ARG A 105 0.70 4.74 -0.27
N ALA A 106 0.70 4.54 1.03
CA ALA A 106 -0.35 3.80 1.73
C ALA A 106 -0.74 4.54 3.01
N MET A 107 -2.04 4.57 3.31
CA MET A 107 -2.51 5.04 4.63
C MET A 107 -2.29 3.99 5.72
N GLY A 108 -2.18 2.72 5.34
CA GLY A 108 -1.87 1.58 6.20
C GLY A 108 -0.38 1.20 6.15
N ASN A 109 -0.13 -0.09 6.30
CA ASN A 109 1.21 -0.68 6.29
C ASN A 109 1.68 -0.94 4.85
N ILE A 110 3.00 -0.89 4.65
CA ILE A 110 3.64 -1.28 3.39
C ILE A 110 4.61 -2.43 3.67
N HIS A 111 4.43 -3.53 2.95
CA HIS A 111 5.37 -4.65 2.96
C HIS A 111 5.98 -4.83 1.58
N ILE A 112 7.33 -4.84 1.50
CA ILE A 112 8.10 -4.99 0.27
C ILE A 112 9.04 -6.18 0.44
N ALA A 113 8.80 -7.28 -0.29
CA ALA A 113 9.66 -8.47 -0.23
C ALA A 113 11.03 -8.28 -0.91
N GLY A 114 11.12 -7.28 -1.79
CA GLY A 114 12.32 -6.94 -2.55
C GLY A 114 13.13 -5.79 -1.96
N VAL A 115 13.66 -4.98 -2.87
CA VAL A 115 14.47 -3.80 -2.62
C VAL A 115 13.70 -2.55 -3.05
N VAL A 116 13.90 -1.45 -2.34
CA VAL A 116 13.54 -0.10 -2.79
C VAL A 116 14.74 0.48 -3.51
N GLU A 117 14.60 0.79 -4.80
CA GLU A 117 15.68 1.33 -5.62
C GLU A 117 15.77 2.86 -5.56
N ALA A 118 16.88 3.38 -6.06
CA ALA A 118 17.23 4.79 -6.05
C ALA A 118 16.15 5.69 -6.69
N GLY A 119 15.96 6.89 -6.15
CA GLY A 119 15.01 7.87 -6.67
C GLY A 119 13.54 7.55 -6.36
N SER A 120 13.25 6.48 -5.61
CA SER A 120 11.89 6.12 -5.22
C SER A 120 11.41 6.93 -4.01
N THR A 121 10.09 7.12 -3.92
CA THR A 121 9.44 7.76 -2.77
C THR A 121 8.47 6.77 -2.11
N ILE A 122 8.63 6.55 -0.81
CA ILE A 122 7.76 5.67 -0.03
C ILE A 122 7.11 6.46 1.09
N GLU A 123 5.78 6.41 1.19
CA GLU A 123 5.02 7.05 2.26
C GLU A 123 4.06 6.04 2.89
N ALA A 124 4.26 5.71 4.16
CA ALA A 124 3.39 4.80 4.90
C ALA A 124 2.76 5.49 6.12
N GLY A 125 1.44 5.38 6.25
CA GLY A 125 0.71 5.82 7.44
C GLY A 125 0.84 4.85 8.62
N GLY A 126 1.16 3.58 8.34
CA GLY A 126 1.46 2.52 9.30
C GLY A 126 2.96 2.20 9.36
N ASP A 127 3.26 0.90 9.44
CA ASP A 127 4.61 0.36 9.45
C ASP A 127 5.12 0.10 8.02
N LEU A 128 6.43 0.23 7.83
CA LEU A 128 7.11 -0.16 6.59
C LEU A 128 8.05 -1.34 6.86
N ALA A 129 7.83 -2.44 6.16
CA ALA A 129 8.73 -3.59 6.19
C ALA A 129 9.36 -3.82 4.80
N VAL A 130 10.68 -3.71 4.70
CA VAL A 130 11.45 -3.96 3.48
C VAL A 130 12.39 -5.14 3.74
N VAL A 131 12.05 -6.31 3.22
CA VAL A 131 12.76 -7.56 3.56
C VAL A 131 14.24 -7.53 3.16
N LYS A 132 14.56 -7.00 1.99
CA LYS A 132 15.96 -6.88 1.56
C LYS A 132 16.58 -5.58 2.03
N GLY A 133 16.05 -4.43 1.62
CA GLY A 133 16.56 -3.14 2.08
C GLY A 133 16.30 -1.97 1.12
N ILE A 134 16.84 -0.82 1.47
CA ILE A 134 16.64 0.44 0.77
C ILE A 134 17.98 0.87 0.18
N LEU A 135 18.03 0.94 -1.16
CA LEU A 135 19.17 1.42 -1.94
C LEU A 135 18.85 2.79 -2.50
N GLY A 136 19.43 3.82 -1.94
CA GLY A 136 19.28 5.18 -2.43
C GLY A 136 20.49 5.65 -3.23
N ASP A 137 20.34 6.83 -3.81
CA ASP A 137 21.41 7.61 -4.47
C ASP A 137 21.50 9.04 -3.92
N GLY A 138 20.88 9.27 -2.75
CA GLY A 138 20.71 10.59 -2.14
C GLY A 138 19.36 11.26 -2.47
N THR A 139 18.61 10.75 -3.45
CA THR A 139 17.28 11.29 -3.83
C THR A 139 16.12 10.47 -3.27
N THR A 140 16.37 9.22 -2.86
CA THR A 140 15.35 8.34 -2.27
C THR A 140 14.82 8.87 -0.95
N THR A 141 13.52 9.01 -0.85
CA THR A 141 12.83 9.53 0.34
C THR A 141 11.86 8.50 0.90
N VAL A 142 11.94 8.25 2.19
CA VAL A 142 11.05 7.33 2.90
C VAL A 142 10.45 8.04 4.11
N GLN A 143 9.11 8.13 4.14
CA GLN A 143 8.37 8.75 5.24
C GLN A 143 7.40 7.74 5.84
N VAL A 144 7.53 7.47 7.14
CA VAL A 144 6.73 6.47 7.85
C VAL A 144 6.20 7.04 9.16
N HIS A 145 4.91 6.88 9.40
CA HIS A 145 4.28 7.39 10.61
C HIS A 145 4.43 6.48 11.84
N ARG A 146 4.83 5.22 11.65
CA ARG A 146 5.11 4.29 12.75
C ARG A 146 6.55 3.82 12.69
N SER A 147 6.77 2.55 12.45
CA SER A 147 8.11 1.96 12.52
C SER A 147 8.59 1.43 11.16
N ILE A 148 9.91 1.40 10.97
CA ILE A 148 10.56 0.84 9.79
C ILE A 148 11.37 -0.39 10.17
N PHE A 149 11.20 -1.45 9.38
CA PHE A 149 11.96 -2.68 9.46
C PHE A 149 12.65 -2.91 8.11
N SER A 150 13.98 -2.87 8.07
CA SER A 150 14.74 -3.14 6.85
C SER A 150 16.04 -3.84 7.16
N LYS A 151 16.60 -4.55 6.18
CA LYS A 151 17.89 -5.21 6.37
C LYS A 151 19.05 -4.23 6.24
N TYR A 152 18.99 -3.31 5.27
CA TYR A 152 19.97 -2.24 5.13
C TYR A 152 19.34 -0.97 4.58
N VAL A 153 20.00 0.15 4.86
CA VAL A 153 19.63 1.48 4.37
C VAL A 153 20.90 2.14 3.85
N GLU A 154 20.90 2.45 2.55
CA GLU A 154 22.05 3.04 1.88
C GLU A 154 21.65 4.29 1.10
N ASN A 155 22.38 5.40 1.31
CA ASN A 155 22.24 6.68 0.60
C ASN A 155 20.80 7.18 0.46
N ALA A 156 19.97 7.03 1.51
CA ALA A 156 18.57 7.43 1.53
C ALA A 156 18.28 8.46 2.63
N THR A 157 17.20 9.22 2.43
CA THR A 157 16.63 10.09 3.46
C THR A 157 15.42 9.41 4.07
N ILE A 158 15.49 9.10 5.35
CA ILE A 158 14.42 8.42 6.09
C ILE A 158 13.88 9.33 7.18
N SER A 159 12.56 9.41 7.24
CA SER A 159 11.80 10.09 8.28
C SER A 159 10.82 9.10 8.90
N VAL A 160 11.01 8.75 10.15
CA VAL A 160 10.19 7.79 10.89
C VAL A 160 9.78 8.38 12.25
N ARG A 161 8.50 8.26 12.62
CA ARG A 161 8.02 8.86 13.89
C ARG A 161 8.28 7.99 15.10
N GLU A 162 8.26 6.67 14.95
CA GLU A 162 8.53 5.73 16.04
C GLU A 162 9.95 5.16 15.89
N ASN A 163 10.10 3.90 15.53
CA ASN A 163 11.37 3.20 15.59
C ASN A 163 11.90 2.81 14.20
N LEU A 164 13.22 2.78 14.08
CA LEU A 164 13.92 2.22 12.94
C LEU A 164 14.73 1.00 13.37
N GLN A 165 14.42 -0.16 12.80
CA GLN A 165 15.20 -1.37 12.99
C GLN A 165 15.86 -1.80 11.68
N THR A 166 17.18 -1.92 11.69
CA THR A 166 17.97 -2.31 10.52
C THR A 166 19.27 -3.00 10.93
N ASP A 167 19.91 -3.71 9.99
CA ASP A 167 21.20 -4.35 10.24
C ASP A 167 22.38 -3.44 9.91
N CYS A 168 22.20 -2.48 8.98
CA CYS A 168 23.25 -1.61 8.50
C CYS A 168 22.70 -0.29 7.95
N ILE A 169 23.40 0.82 8.24
CA ILE A 169 23.11 2.17 7.74
C ILE A 169 24.38 2.71 7.08
N ILE A 170 24.29 3.10 5.80
CA ILE A 170 25.42 3.65 5.05
C ILE A 170 24.99 4.95 4.37
N GLY A 171 25.75 6.04 4.62
CA GLY A 171 25.60 7.32 3.92
C GLY A 171 24.23 7.97 3.99
N SER A 172 23.35 7.55 4.92
CA SER A 172 21.95 7.94 4.94
C SER A 172 21.68 9.05 5.95
N SER A 173 20.63 9.86 5.67
CA SER A 173 20.12 10.87 6.58
C SER A 173 18.85 10.34 7.26
N ILE A 174 18.88 10.09 8.57
CA ILE A 174 17.81 9.46 9.31
C ILE A 174 17.28 10.43 10.35
N TYR A 175 15.97 10.67 10.30
CA TYR A 175 15.18 11.43 11.26
C TYR A 175 14.24 10.45 11.97
N CYS A 176 14.57 10.05 13.20
CA CYS A 176 13.80 9.10 13.98
C CYS A 176 13.18 9.83 15.19
N GLY A 177 11.90 9.60 15.45
CA GLY A 177 11.22 10.16 16.62
C GLY A 177 11.30 9.27 17.85
N GLY A 178 11.63 7.99 17.66
CA GLY A 178 11.80 6.99 18.72
C GLY A 178 13.23 6.45 18.78
N GLU A 179 13.42 5.16 18.67
CA GLU A 179 14.71 4.48 18.82
C GLU A 179 15.24 3.96 17.48
N VAL A 180 16.56 4.10 17.25
CA VAL A 180 17.26 3.50 16.12
C VAL A 180 18.02 2.27 16.60
N LEU A 181 17.54 1.09 16.18
CA LEU A 181 18.09 -0.21 16.53
C LEU A 181 18.88 -0.80 15.35
N VAL A 182 20.19 -0.95 15.51
CA VAL A 182 21.07 -1.57 14.51
C VAL A 182 21.68 -2.82 15.14
N GLN A 183 20.95 -3.96 15.06
CA GLN A 183 21.23 -5.12 15.92
C GLN A 183 21.67 -6.37 15.21
N SER A 184 21.34 -6.57 13.92
CA SER A 184 21.68 -7.80 13.22
C SER A 184 22.97 -7.65 12.40
N GLY A 185 23.59 -8.75 12.04
CA GLY A 185 24.79 -8.75 11.24
C GLY A 185 25.98 -8.08 11.94
N ARG A 186 26.59 -7.10 11.26
CA ARG A 186 27.73 -6.34 11.80
C ARG A 186 27.32 -5.14 12.65
N GLY A 187 26.03 -4.76 12.66
CA GLY A 187 25.52 -3.59 13.39
C GLY A 187 26.27 -2.30 13.06
N VAL A 188 26.42 -1.97 11.77
CA VAL A 188 27.33 -0.92 11.31
C VAL A 188 26.56 0.31 10.87
N ILE A 189 26.96 1.49 11.35
CA ILE A 189 26.58 2.79 10.83
C ILE A 189 27.84 3.42 10.22
N MET A 190 27.81 3.69 8.90
CA MET A 190 28.94 4.28 8.17
C MET A 190 28.51 5.54 7.45
N GLY A 191 29.01 6.68 7.88
CA GLY A 191 28.69 7.98 7.30
C GLY A 191 27.22 8.39 7.52
N GLY A 192 26.80 9.48 6.87
CA GLY A 192 25.44 9.99 7.01
C GLY A 192 25.21 10.76 8.31
N ARG A 193 23.92 10.97 8.62
CA ARG A 193 23.49 11.68 9.83
C ARG A 193 22.28 10.96 10.42
N VAL A 194 22.30 10.76 11.74
CA VAL A 194 21.19 10.19 12.50
C VAL A 194 20.74 11.21 13.54
N TRP A 195 19.49 11.64 13.49
CA TRP A 195 18.83 12.45 14.50
C TRP A 195 17.84 11.55 15.25
N ASP A 196 18.11 11.34 16.51
CA ASP A 196 17.37 10.45 17.38
C ASP A 196 17.26 11.15 18.77
N PRO A 197 16.07 11.25 19.40
CA PRO A 197 15.94 11.77 20.75
C PRO A 197 16.53 10.83 21.81
N ALA A 198 16.71 9.54 21.52
CA ALA A 198 17.44 8.56 22.29
C ALA A 198 18.75 8.19 21.58
N PRO A 199 19.83 7.85 22.30
CA PRO A 199 21.07 7.44 21.65
C PRO A 199 20.85 6.17 20.84
N ALA A 200 21.24 6.20 19.55
CA ALA A 200 21.15 5.05 18.66
C ALA A 200 21.86 3.82 19.24
N THR A 201 21.15 2.72 19.38
CA THR A 201 21.67 1.46 19.95
C THR A 201 22.27 0.62 18.85
N CYS A 202 23.60 0.50 18.84
CA CYS A 202 24.35 -0.36 17.93
C CYS A 202 24.79 -1.64 18.62
N ALA A 203 25.03 -2.70 17.86
CA ALA A 203 25.65 -3.91 18.38
C ALA A 203 27.03 -3.60 19.01
N PRO A 204 27.46 -4.33 20.05
CA PRO A 204 28.74 -4.09 20.70
C PRO A 204 29.89 -4.17 19.71
N GLY A 205 30.65 -3.06 19.56
CA GLY A 205 31.81 -2.95 18.66
C GLY A 205 31.64 -2.04 17.45
N ALA A 206 30.46 -1.45 17.24
CA ALA A 206 30.26 -0.45 16.18
C ALA A 206 30.76 0.94 16.63
N PRO A 207 31.36 1.76 15.74
CA PRO A 207 31.74 3.12 16.07
C PRO A 207 30.48 3.98 16.32
N PRO A 208 30.52 4.94 17.29
CA PRO A 208 29.37 5.76 17.60
C PRO A 208 28.99 6.66 16.41
N ALA A 209 27.67 6.75 16.17
CA ALA A 209 27.11 7.69 15.19
C ALA A 209 27.35 9.15 15.66
N ALA A 210 27.68 10.04 14.74
CA ALA A 210 27.80 11.45 15.03
C ALA A 210 26.39 12.06 15.28
N ALA A 211 26.08 12.38 16.54
CA ALA A 211 24.83 13.04 16.90
C ALA A 211 24.81 14.48 16.40
N ALA A 212 23.83 14.86 15.61
CA ALA A 212 23.57 16.24 15.20
C ALA A 212 22.34 16.78 15.93
N SER A 213 22.46 17.99 16.43
CA SER A 213 21.45 18.68 17.23
C SER A 213 20.37 19.33 16.36
N SER A 214 19.11 19.11 16.72
CA SER A 214 17.85 19.73 16.31
C SER A 214 17.08 19.07 15.14
N PRO A 215 15.82 18.66 15.38
CA PRO A 215 14.95 18.10 14.34
C PRO A 215 14.33 19.21 13.49
N PRO A 216 14.07 18.98 12.19
CA PRO A 216 13.46 19.93 11.27
C PRO A 216 11.91 19.85 11.24
N TRP A 217 11.23 19.53 12.35
CA TRP A 217 9.77 19.47 12.35
C TRP A 217 9.19 20.88 12.53
N PRO A 218 8.28 21.36 11.63
CA PRO A 218 7.41 22.48 11.97
C PRO A 218 6.41 22.06 13.04
N ALA A 219 6.09 22.99 13.94
CA ALA A 219 5.16 22.84 15.04
C ALA A 219 3.72 22.56 14.57
#